data_5cd1de12e1cdab31df957e4deb86f9b4
#
_entry.id   5cd1de12e1cdab31df957e4deb86f9b4
#
_cell.length_a   1.000
_cell.length_b   1.000
_cell.length_c   1.000
_cell.angle_alpha   90.00
_cell.angle_beta   90.00
_cell.angle_gamma   90.00
#
_symmetry.space_group_name_H-M   'P 1'
#
loop_
_entity.id
_entity.type
_entity.pdbx_description
1 polymer ?
#
loop_
_entity_poly.entity_id
_entity_poly.type
_entity_poly.pdbx_seq_one_letter_code
_entity_poly.pdbx_strand_id
1 'polypeptide(L)'
;MCAPRWESGAVFAALVGGRGGYALSPAGPYVSGGYYEDRSLVWRARWITRDHGVAECREALAFPGDPHRAVLLRRVLPPERPLPLRAVLEPAADFGEEPLRDLGRDGRGGWTARAGGLWLRWSGAVGDARPDGGGDGLDKGGLVLDLTVPAGETRDLVLEVADRPFDGPPPDPGQAWEGTRRAWQEAVPELPEVLAPRDARHSYAVMRGLTCASGGMVAAATTSLPERAEEGRNYDYRYVWIRDQCYAGQAAAAAGAFGLLDDAVRFVTARLAEDGGGLRPAYTASGGPVPEQRRLDLPGYPGGFDLAGNQVTEQFQLDAFGEALLLLAAAARHDRLDADGRRAARTAAEAVERRWREPDAGIWELAPRHWTHSRLICAAGLRALADAGAPRQDADRWRALADRVLRATDPAGRHPSGRWQRAPDDPRLDAALLLPALRGALPASDPRSTSTLAAYLAELTDDHFAYRFRHDDRPLADAEGAFVLCGFLVAMAEHQQGRTNSAYRWFERNRAACGTSGLFAEEYDVAQRELRGNLPQGFVHALLLESAARLSRRWGG
;
A
#
# COMPACT_ATOMS: atom_id res chain seq x y z
N MET A 1 -5.62 -12.34 -7.69
CA MET A 1 -6.65 -11.47 -7.06
C MET A 1 -7.27 -12.23 -5.90
N CYS A 2 -7.20 -11.70 -4.70
CA CYS A 2 -7.92 -12.24 -3.55
C CYS A 2 -9.35 -11.71 -3.54
N ALA A 3 -10.32 -12.51 -3.15
CA ALA A 3 -11.73 -12.13 -3.13
C ALA A 3 -12.53 -12.99 -2.14
N PRO A 4 -13.55 -12.41 -1.47
CA PRO A 4 -13.97 -11.02 -1.58
C PRO A 4 -13.14 -10.02 -0.75
N ARG A 5 -12.26 -10.47 0.17
CA ARG A 5 -11.44 -9.65 1.07
C ARG A 5 -9.95 -9.79 0.78
N TRP A 6 -9.11 -8.86 1.29
CA TRP A 6 -7.66 -8.88 1.13
C TRP A 6 -7.02 -10.16 1.67
N GLU A 7 -7.42 -10.59 2.87
CA GLU A 7 -6.92 -11.78 3.54
C GLU A 7 -7.49 -13.09 3.00
N SER A 8 -8.45 -13.05 2.08
CA SER A 8 -8.99 -14.25 1.41
C SER A 8 -7.94 -14.93 0.55
N GLY A 9 -8.11 -16.24 0.30
CA GLY A 9 -7.36 -16.97 -0.71
C GLY A 9 -7.52 -16.35 -2.10
N ALA A 10 -6.49 -16.47 -2.94
CA ALA A 10 -6.57 -15.91 -4.29
C ALA A 10 -7.50 -16.73 -5.18
N VAL A 11 -8.32 -16.03 -5.98
CA VAL A 11 -9.15 -16.60 -7.04
C VAL A 11 -8.40 -16.62 -8.37
N PHE A 12 -7.47 -15.69 -8.55
CA PHE A 12 -6.54 -15.62 -9.68
C PHE A 12 -5.13 -15.55 -9.12
N ALA A 13 -4.39 -16.65 -9.21
CA ALA A 13 -3.09 -16.84 -8.56
C ALA A 13 -1.92 -16.98 -9.53
N ALA A 14 -2.11 -16.77 -10.83
CA ALA A 14 -1.08 -16.95 -11.86
C ALA A 14 0.22 -16.16 -11.58
N LEU A 15 0.14 -15.01 -10.88
CA LEU A 15 1.30 -14.20 -10.53
C LEU A 15 2.30 -14.93 -9.61
N VAL A 16 1.82 -15.85 -8.78
CA VAL A 16 2.64 -16.69 -7.88
C VAL A 16 2.72 -18.16 -8.36
N GLY A 17 2.45 -18.40 -9.64
CA GLY A 17 2.52 -19.72 -10.24
C GLY A 17 1.33 -20.63 -9.94
N GLY A 18 0.29 -20.13 -9.25
CA GLY A 18 -0.95 -20.86 -9.00
C GLY A 18 -1.90 -20.82 -10.18
N ARG A 19 -3.01 -21.54 -10.05
CA ARG A 19 -4.07 -21.55 -11.06
C ARG A 19 -4.95 -20.30 -10.99
N GLY A 20 -5.70 -20.10 -12.03
CA GLY A 20 -6.70 -19.05 -12.13
C GLY A 20 -6.23 -17.80 -12.86
N GLY A 21 -7.04 -17.39 -13.80
CA GLY A 21 -6.81 -16.20 -14.61
C GLY A 21 -8.13 -15.67 -15.21
N TYR A 22 -8.12 -14.37 -15.53
CA TYR A 22 -9.18 -13.74 -16.31
C TYR A 22 -8.55 -12.80 -17.32
N ALA A 23 -8.33 -13.27 -18.54
CA ALA A 23 -7.75 -12.52 -19.65
C ALA A 23 -8.83 -11.98 -20.59
N LEU A 24 -8.60 -10.79 -21.16
CA LEU A 24 -9.33 -10.25 -22.30
C LEU A 24 -8.32 -9.58 -23.22
N SER A 25 -8.26 -9.99 -24.48
CA SER A 25 -7.30 -9.47 -25.45
C SER A 25 -7.83 -9.54 -26.88
N PRO A 26 -7.26 -8.77 -27.82
CA PRO A 26 -7.50 -8.96 -29.25
C PRO A 26 -7.15 -10.39 -29.69
N ALA A 27 -7.92 -10.94 -30.62
CA ALA A 27 -7.70 -12.29 -31.13
C ALA A 27 -6.46 -12.39 -32.04
N GLY A 28 -5.97 -11.29 -32.62
CA GLY A 28 -4.77 -11.21 -33.45
C GLY A 28 -3.59 -10.56 -32.73
N PRO A 29 -2.44 -10.40 -33.41
CA PRO A 29 -1.26 -9.73 -32.84
C PRO A 29 -1.54 -8.27 -32.41
N TYR A 30 -1.05 -7.88 -31.24
CA TYR A 30 -1.21 -6.55 -30.70
C TYR A 30 -0.01 -6.15 -29.84
N VAL A 31 0.14 -4.84 -29.62
CA VAL A 31 0.99 -4.26 -28.58
C VAL A 31 0.09 -3.71 -27.50
N SER A 32 0.37 -4.05 -26.25
CA SER A 32 -0.41 -3.60 -25.10
C SER A 32 0.24 -2.43 -24.39
N GLY A 33 -0.59 -1.58 -23.81
CA GLY A 33 -0.24 -0.51 -22.88
C GLY A 33 -1.45 -0.15 -22.05
N GLY A 34 -1.34 0.91 -21.28
CA GLY A 34 -2.47 1.39 -20.49
C GLY A 34 -2.06 2.41 -19.44
N TYR A 35 -3.05 2.93 -18.74
CA TYR A 35 -2.89 3.90 -17.66
C TYR A 35 -4.12 3.89 -16.76
N TYR A 36 -3.98 4.38 -15.54
CA TYR A 36 -5.13 4.66 -14.68
C TYR A 36 -5.77 5.99 -15.05
N GLU A 37 -7.09 6.02 -15.12
CA GLU A 37 -7.85 7.26 -15.31
C GLU A 37 -7.66 8.17 -14.09
N ASP A 38 -7.61 9.50 -14.32
CA ASP A 38 -7.35 10.46 -13.25
C ASP A 38 -8.35 10.31 -12.09
N ARG A 39 -7.86 10.46 -10.87
CA ARG A 39 -8.64 10.34 -9.62
C ARG A 39 -9.37 9.01 -9.46
N SER A 40 -8.80 7.92 -9.96
CA SER A 40 -9.41 6.60 -9.82
C SER A 40 -8.41 5.47 -9.94
N LEU A 41 -8.84 4.24 -9.61
CA LEU A 41 -8.18 3.00 -9.98
C LEU A 41 -8.93 2.29 -11.12
N VAL A 42 -9.51 3.04 -12.03
CA VAL A 42 -10.01 2.50 -13.29
C VAL A 42 -8.84 2.40 -14.25
N TRP A 43 -8.45 1.16 -14.56
CA TRP A 43 -7.41 0.89 -15.55
C TRP A 43 -7.97 1.03 -16.96
N ARG A 44 -7.29 1.75 -17.82
CA ARG A 44 -7.60 1.84 -19.22
C ARG A 44 -6.54 1.08 -20.01
N ALA A 45 -6.84 -0.20 -20.31
CA ALA A 45 -6.03 -1.01 -21.20
C ALA A 45 -6.16 -0.49 -22.62
N ARG A 46 -5.04 -0.45 -23.34
CA ARG A 46 -4.96 0.00 -24.73
C ARG A 46 -4.22 -1.01 -25.56
N TRP A 47 -4.81 -1.43 -26.67
CA TRP A 47 -4.22 -2.35 -27.61
C TRP A 47 -4.03 -1.66 -28.96
N ILE A 48 -2.83 -1.74 -29.52
CA ILE A 48 -2.53 -1.32 -30.87
C ILE A 48 -2.45 -2.59 -31.69
N THR A 49 -3.45 -2.80 -32.54
CA THR A 49 -3.59 -3.98 -33.38
C THR A 49 -3.13 -3.67 -34.80
N ARG A 50 -2.68 -4.71 -35.52
CA ARG A 50 -2.23 -4.55 -36.91
C ARG A 50 -3.35 -4.11 -37.84
N ASP A 51 -4.52 -4.73 -37.71
CA ASP A 51 -5.59 -4.66 -38.73
C ASP A 51 -6.81 -3.86 -38.27
N HIS A 52 -6.96 -3.62 -36.96
CA HIS A 52 -8.16 -3.01 -36.36
C HIS A 52 -7.89 -1.63 -35.70
N GLY A 53 -6.67 -1.12 -35.79
CA GLY A 53 -6.30 0.17 -35.19
C GLY A 53 -6.11 0.11 -33.69
N VAL A 54 -6.47 1.19 -33.00
CA VAL A 54 -6.39 1.29 -31.54
C VAL A 54 -7.70 0.84 -30.93
N ALA A 55 -7.62 -0.03 -29.93
CA ALA A 55 -8.75 -0.50 -29.15
C ALA A 55 -8.48 -0.29 -27.66
N GLU A 56 -9.52 -0.02 -26.89
CA GLU A 56 -9.40 0.27 -25.47
C GLU A 56 -10.46 -0.48 -24.64
N CYS A 57 -10.06 -0.89 -23.44
CA CYS A 57 -10.94 -1.50 -22.46
C CYS A 57 -10.74 -0.80 -21.10
N ARG A 58 -11.82 -0.42 -20.45
CA ARG A 58 -11.82 0.02 -19.06
C ARG A 58 -12.00 -1.19 -18.15
N GLU A 59 -11.19 -1.27 -17.10
CA GLU A 59 -11.23 -2.35 -16.12
C GLU A 59 -11.21 -1.78 -14.70
N ALA A 60 -12.09 -2.24 -13.83
CA ALA A 60 -12.14 -1.79 -12.44
C ALA A 60 -12.82 -2.85 -11.55
N LEU A 61 -12.45 -2.85 -10.28
CA LEU A 61 -13.35 -3.34 -9.23
C LEU A 61 -14.41 -2.27 -8.99
N ALA A 62 -15.68 -2.68 -8.86
CA ALA A 62 -16.76 -1.76 -8.50
C ALA A 62 -16.44 -1.09 -7.15
N PHE A 63 -16.69 0.22 -7.08
CA PHE A 63 -16.39 1.02 -5.92
C PHE A 63 -17.62 1.84 -5.49
N PRO A 64 -17.91 1.95 -4.18
CA PRO A 64 -17.21 1.32 -3.06
C PRO A 64 -17.33 -0.19 -3.05
N GLY A 65 -16.35 -0.88 -2.44
CA GLY A 65 -16.33 -2.33 -2.31
C GLY A 65 -17.37 -2.86 -1.31
N ASP A 66 -17.72 -4.15 -1.47
CA ASP A 66 -18.56 -4.91 -0.54
C ASP A 66 -17.68 -5.99 0.12
N PRO A 67 -17.67 -6.14 1.48
CA PRO A 67 -16.82 -7.12 2.16
C PRO A 67 -17.19 -8.59 1.85
N HIS A 68 -18.35 -8.83 1.25
CA HIS A 68 -18.84 -10.16 0.89
C HIS A 68 -18.87 -10.44 -0.60
N ARG A 69 -18.62 -9.42 -1.44
CA ARG A 69 -18.72 -9.54 -2.89
C ARG A 69 -17.77 -8.60 -3.61
N ALA A 70 -16.84 -9.17 -4.38
CA ALA A 70 -16.04 -8.43 -5.35
C ALA A 70 -16.77 -8.43 -6.71
N VAL A 71 -16.85 -7.27 -7.36
CA VAL A 71 -17.42 -7.12 -8.70
C VAL A 71 -16.37 -6.54 -9.62
N LEU A 72 -15.89 -7.32 -10.59
CA LEU A 72 -14.95 -6.89 -11.61
C LEU A 72 -15.69 -6.46 -12.87
N LEU A 73 -15.51 -5.21 -13.25
CA LEU A 73 -16.12 -4.58 -14.41
C LEU A 73 -15.10 -4.48 -15.54
N ARG A 74 -15.48 -4.91 -16.74
CA ARG A 74 -14.72 -4.68 -17.98
C ARG A 74 -15.66 -4.10 -19.03
N ARG A 75 -15.23 -2.97 -19.63
CA ARG A 75 -15.97 -2.29 -20.71
C ARG A 75 -15.05 -2.05 -21.88
N VAL A 76 -15.30 -2.79 -22.97
CA VAL A 76 -14.67 -2.49 -24.26
C VAL A 76 -15.30 -1.23 -24.81
N LEU A 77 -14.49 -0.21 -25.07
CA LEU A 77 -14.93 1.06 -25.65
C LEU A 77 -15.20 0.90 -27.14
N PRO A 78 -16.03 1.77 -27.74
CA PRO A 78 -16.39 1.70 -29.15
C PRO A 78 -15.14 1.69 -30.04
N PRO A 79 -14.83 0.60 -30.76
CA PRO A 79 -13.70 0.59 -31.69
C PRO A 79 -14.09 1.28 -33.01
N GLU A 80 -13.12 1.81 -33.74
CA GLU A 80 -13.35 2.40 -35.08
C GLU A 80 -13.71 1.34 -36.13
N ARG A 81 -13.26 0.12 -35.96
CA ARG A 81 -13.50 -1.03 -36.85
C ARG A 81 -13.93 -2.22 -35.99
N PRO A 82 -14.69 -3.19 -36.59
CA PRO A 82 -15.03 -4.41 -35.84
C PRO A 82 -13.81 -5.05 -35.22
N LEU A 83 -13.85 -5.31 -33.90
CA LEU A 83 -12.72 -5.78 -33.09
C LEU A 83 -12.98 -7.21 -32.60
N PRO A 84 -12.28 -8.22 -33.13
CA PRO A 84 -12.35 -9.56 -32.59
C PRO A 84 -11.53 -9.65 -31.31
N LEU A 85 -12.18 -10.13 -30.24
CA LEU A 85 -11.60 -10.30 -28.91
C LEU A 85 -11.76 -11.76 -28.46
N ARG A 86 -10.86 -12.17 -27.58
CA ARG A 86 -10.98 -13.41 -26.83
C ARG A 86 -10.90 -13.13 -25.35
N ALA A 87 -11.88 -13.62 -24.59
CA ALA A 87 -11.85 -13.66 -23.14
C ALA A 87 -11.68 -15.11 -22.67
N VAL A 88 -10.83 -15.30 -21.67
CA VAL A 88 -10.61 -16.58 -20.98
C VAL A 88 -10.79 -16.34 -19.50
N LEU A 89 -11.73 -17.07 -18.88
CA LEU A 89 -12.04 -16.98 -17.47
C LEU A 89 -11.85 -18.36 -16.82
N GLU A 90 -10.82 -18.49 -16.00
CA GLU A 90 -10.42 -19.72 -15.30
C GLU A 90 -10.26 -19.43 -13.81
N PRO A 91 -11.34 -19.25 -13.04
CA PRO A 91 -11.23 -19.00 -11.62
C PRO A 91 -10.95 -20.30 -10.86
N ALA A 92 -10.11 -20.20 -9.83
CA ALA A 92 -9.87 -21.29 -8.87
C ALA A 92 -9.64 -20.68 -7.49
N ALA A 93 -10.38 -21.11 -6.47
CA ALA A 93 -10.24 -20.54 -5.15
C ALA A 93 -9.00 -21.09 -4.41
N ASP A 94 -8.64 -20.42 -3.29
CA ASP A 94 -7.52 -20.72 -2.42
C ASP A 94 -6.21 -20.99 -3.18
N PHE A 95 -5.77 -19.98 -3.94
CA PHE A 95 -4.53 -20.01 -4.74
C PHE A 95 -4.48 -21.12 -5.82
N GLY A 96 -5.65 -21.68 -6.19
CA GLY A 96 -5.76 -22.70 -7.23
C GLY A 96 -5.99 -24.10 -6.71
N GLU A 97 -6.07 -24.30 -5.40
CA GLU A 97 -6.35 -25.61 -4.79
C GLU A 97 -7.80 -26.07 -5.03
N GLU A 98 -8.74 -25.12 -5.06
CA GLU A 98 -10.16 -25.40 -5.22
C GLU A 98 -10.64 -25.03 -6.65
N PRO A 99 -10.78 -26.03 -7.54
CA PRO A 99 -11.18 -25.80 -8.93
C PRO A 99 -12.63 -25.35 -9.06
N LEU A 100 -12.99 -24.86 -10.25
CA LEU A 100 -14.34 -24.50 -10.61
C LEU A 100 -15.26 -25.73 -10.61
N ARG A 101 -16.44 -25.59 -10.01
CA ARG A 101 -17.50 -26.63 -9.93
C ARG A 101 -18.87 -26.02 -10.24
N ASP A 102 -19.85 -26.88 -10.47
CA ASP A 102 -21.26 -26.49 -10.65
C ASP A 102 -21.46 -25.42 -11.75
N LEU A 103 -20.70 -25.54 -12.84
CA LEU A 103 -20.75 -24.59 -13.94
C LEU A 103 -22.10 -24.76 -14.68
N GLY A 104 -22.87 -23.67 -14.76
CA GLY A 104 -24.18 -23.67 -15.38
C GLY A 104 -24.60 -22.31 -15.90
N ARG A 105 -25.71 -22.28 -16.71
CA ARG A 105 -26.32 -21.05 -17.16
C ARG A 105 -27.28 -20.50 -16.10
N ASP A 106 -27.32 -19.18 -15.94
CA ASP A 106 -28.20 -18.51 -14.96
C ASP A 106 -29.63 -18.25 -15.46
N GLY A 107 -29.97 -18.73 -16.65
CA GLY A 107 -31.30 -18.51 -17.31
C GLY A 107 -31.49 -17.09 -17.86
N ARG A 108 -30.51 -16.19 -17.71
CA ARG A 108 -30.52 -14.80 -18.21
C ARG A 108 -29.39 -14.52 -19.21
N GLY A 109 -28.77 -15.59 -19.71
CA GLY A 109 -27.64 -15.51 -20.64
C GLY A 109 -26.27 -15.45 -20.00
N GLY A 110 -26.18 -15.39 -18.64
CA GLY A 110 -24.94 -15.43 -17.87
C GLY A 110 -24.52 -16.85 -17.49
N TRP A 111 -23.41 -16.93 -16.77
CA TRP A 111 -22.85 -18.16 -16.22
C TRP A 111 -22.71 -18.05 -14.70
N THR A 112 -23.01 -19.15 -14.03
CA THR A 112 -22.75 -19.31 -12.58
C THR A 112 -21.87 -20.52 -12.33
N ALA A 113 -21.10 -20.46 -11.26
CA ALA A 113 -20.22 -21.53 -10.83
C ALA A 113 -19.89 -21.41 -9.34
N ARG A 114 -19.18 -22.41 -8.81
CA ARG A 114 -18.59 -22.40 -7.48
C ARG A 114 -17.11 -22.75 -7.56
N ALA A 115 -16.31 -22.20 -6.62
CA ALA A 115 -14.93 -22.62 -6.38
C ALA A 115 -14.70 -22.60 -4.87
N GLY A 116 -14.47 -23.77 -4.26
CA GLY A 116 -14.47 -23.89 -2.80
C GLY A 116 -15.75 -23.34 -2.17
N GLY A 117 -15.60 -22.44 -1.21
CA GLY A 117 -16.70 -21.71 -0.56
C GLY A 117 -17.26 -20.52 -1.34
N LEU A 118 -16.69 -20.21 -2.51
CA LEU A 118 -17.04 -19.02 -3.28
C LEU A 118 -18.14 -19.31 -4.31
N TRP A 119 -18.98 -18.31 -4.52
CA TRP A 119 -19.97 -18.23 -5.59
C TRP A 119 -19.46 -17.27 -6.66
N LEU A 120 -19.59 -17.68 -7.93
CA LEU A 120 -19.15 -16.90 -9.08
C LEU A 120 -20.34 -16.69 -10.04
N ARG A 121 -20.43 -15.49 -10.62
CA ARG A 121 -21.38 -15.17 -11.68
C ARG A 121 -20.70 -14.30 -12.73
N TRP A 122 -20.75 -14.73 -14.00
CA TRP A 122 -20.22 -13.99 -15.14
C TRP A 122 -21.38 -13.59 -16.06
N SER A 123 -21.53 -12.29 -16.26
CA SER A 123 -22.68 -11.70 -16.95
C SER A 123 -22.28 -10.60 -17.94
N GLY A 124 -23.25 -10.03 -18.67
CA GLY A 124 -23.00 -9.05 -19.71
C GLY A 124 -22.98 -9.72 -21.10
N ALA A 125 -22.05 -9.31 -21.97
CA ALA A 125 -21.93 -9.85 -23.33
C ALA A 125 -21.27 -11.25 -23.36
N VAL A 126 -21.77 -12.19 -22.55
CA VAL A 126 -21.21 -13.55 -22.39
C VAL A 126 -22.09 -14.67 -22.94
N GLY A 127 -23.11 -14.31 -23.71
CA GLY A 127 -24.07 -15.27 -24.25
C GLY A 127 -23.44 -16.42 -25.07
N ASP A 128 -22.42 -16.12 -25.86
CA ASP A 128 -21.69 -17.07 -26.70
C ASP A 128 -20.50 -17.75 -26.00
N ALA A 129 -20.30 -17.50 -24.69
CA ALA A 129 -19.26 -18.19 -23.94
C ALA A 129 -19.53 -19.69 -23.82
N ARG A 130 -18.47 -20.48 -23.86
CA ARG A 130 -18.52 -21.95 -23.80
C ARG A 130 -17.48 -22.46 -22.80
N PRO A 131 -17.66 -23.65 -22.20
CA PRO A 131 -16.65 -24.31 -21.43
C PRO A 131 -15.33 -24.49 -22.24
N ASP A 132 -14.18 -24.29 -21.59
CA ASP A 132 -12.86 -24.54 -22.19
C ASP A 132 -12.58 -26.06 -22.17
N GLY A 133 -12.44 -26.66 -23.36
CA GLY A 133 -12.16 -28.07 -23.51
C GLY A 133 -13.21 -28.80 -24.34
N GLY A 134 -12.96 -29.04 -25.62
CA GLY A 134 -13.72 -29.91 -26.50
C GLY A 134 -13.45 -31.40 -26.19
N GLY A 135 -14.12 -31.96 -25.19
CA GLY A 135 -14.05 -33.37 -24.81
C GLY A 135 -14.84 -33.61 -23.53
N ASP A 136 -15.44 -34.79 -23.37
CA ASP A 136 -16.30 -35.20 -22.26
C ASP A 136 -15.66 -35.18 -20.84
N GLY A 137 -14.60 -34.41 -20.63
CA GLY A 137 -13.89 -34.27 -19.37
C GLY A 137 -14.07 -32.89 -18.76
N LEU A 138 -14.84 -32.82 -17.69
CA LEU A 138 -15.04 -31.67 -16.78
C LEU A 138 -13.76 -31.13 -16.09
N ASP A 139 -12.58 -31.50 -16.56
CA ASP A 139 -11.30 -31.33 -15.84
C ASP A 139 -10.50 -30.06 -16.22
N LYS A 140 -11.01 -29.20 -17.10
CA LYS A 140 -10.44 -27.86 -17.33
C LYS A 140 -11.51 -26.81 -17.06
N GLY A 141 -11.60 -26.44 -15.79
CA GLY A 141 -12.65 -25.60 -15.24
C GLY A 141 -12.59 -24.13 -15.65
N GLY A 142 -12.87 -23.80 -16.90
CA GLY A 142 -12.87 -22.44 -17.42
C GLY A 142 -13.96 -22.16 -18.43
N LEU A 143 -14.09 -20.90 -18.81
CA LEU A 143 -14.97 -20.39 -19.87
C LEU A 143 -14.15 -19.62 -20.89
N VAL A 144 -14.43 -19.86 -22.18
CA VAL A 144 -13.87 -19.11 -23.30
C VAL A 144 -14.99 -18.40 -24.04
N LEU A 145 -14.74 -17.15 -24.36
CA LEU A 145 -15.62 -16.32 -25.15
C LEU A 145 -14.82 -15.70 -26.31
N ASP A 146 -15.19 -16.05 -27.54
CA ASP A 146 -14.77 -15.35 -28.75
C ASP A 146 -15.90 -14.38 -29.13
N LEU A 147 -15.63 -13.07 -29.10
CA LEU A 147 -16.62 -12.06 -29.44
C LEU A 147 -16.03 -11.04 -30.42
N THR A 148 -16.89 -10.52 -31.28
CA THR A 148 -16.53 -9.36 -32.11
C THR A 148 -17.34 -8.16 -31.66
N VAL A 149 -16.63 -7.07 -31.29
CA VAL A 149 -17.25 -5.79 -30.95
C VAL A 149 -17.46 -5.03 -32.27
N PRO A 150 -18.69 -4.72 -32.69
CA PRO A 150 -18.92 -3.91 -33.87
C PRO A 150 -18.34 -2.50 -33.73
N ALA A 151 -18.02 -1.87 -34.86
CA ALA A 151 -17.58 -0.48 -34.87
C ALA A 151 -18.64 0.43 -34.22
N GLY A 152 -18.19 1.32 -33.35
CA GLY A 152 -19.06 2.27 -32.65
C GLY A 152 -19.87 1.67 -31.48
N GLU A 153 -19.76 0.40 -31.19
CA GLU A 153 -20.50 -0.24 -30.09
C GLU A 153 -19.64 -0.51 -28.85
N THR A 154 -20.27 -0.56 -27.69
CA THR A 154 -19.68 -0.93 -26.42
C THR A 154 -20.05 -2.36 -26.04
N ARG A 155 -19.15 -3.07 -25.36
CA ARG A 155 -19.45 -4.38 -24.74
C ARG A 155 -18.99 -4.41 -23.30
N ASP A 156 -19.87 -4.87 -22.42
CA ASP A 156 -19.62 -5.01 -20.99
C ASP A 156 -19.52 -6.47 -20.59
N LEU A 157 -18.54 -6.77 -19.73
CA LEU A 157 -18.36 -8.04 -19.04
C LEU A 157 -18.30 -7.77 -17.54
N VAL A 158 -19.09 -8.49 -16.75
CA VAL A 158 -19.16 -8.33 -15.29
C VAL A 158 -18.91 -9.67 -14.63
N LEU A 159 -17.89 -9.75 -13.78
CA LEU A 159 -17.61 -10.91 -12.95
C LEU A 159 -17.86 -10.57 -11.49
N GLU A 160 -18.71 -11.36 -10.84
CA GLU A 160 -18.97 -11.31 -9.41
C GLU A 160 -18.34 -12.53 -8.73
N VAL A 161 -17.68 -12.30 -7.60
CA VAL A 161 -17.14 -13.33 -6.70
C VAL A 161 -17.60 -13.02 -5.29
N ALA A 162 -18.33 -13.94 -4.65
CA ALA A 162 -18.93 -13.74 -3.33
C ALA A 162 -18.69 -14.93 -2.39
N ASP A 163 -18.71 -14.69 -1.07
CA ASP A 163 -18.64 -15.73 -0.04
C ASP A 163 -20.02 -16.26 0.40
N ARG A 164 -21.08 -15.85 -0.31
CA ARG A 164 -22.47 -16.26 -0.09
C ARG A 164 -23.24 -16.30 -1.42
N PRO A 165 -24.39 -17.02 -1.48
CA PRO A 165 -25.24 -17.03 -2.67
C PRO A 165 -25.62 -15.63 -3.12
N PHE A 166 -25.83 -15.47 -4.44
CA PHE A 166 -26.30 -14.20 -4.99
C PHE A 166 -27.80 -14.02 -4.75
N ASP A 167 -28.18 -12.91 -4.13
CA ASP A 167 -29.56 -12.50 -3.96
C ASP A 167 -29.95 -11.54 -5.10
N GLY A 168 -30.74 -12.00 -6.04
CA GLY A 168 -31.25 -11.15 -7.13
C GLY A 168 -30.43 -11.21 -8.45
N PRO A 169 -30.75 -10.31 -9.39
CA PRO A 169 -30.16 -10.28 -10.72
C PRO A 169 -28.69 -9.81 -10.69
N PRO A 170 -27.92 -10.08 -11.76
CA PRO A 170 -26.59 -9.46 -11.92
C PRO A 170 -26.73 -7.92 -11.97
N PRO A 171 -25.66 -7.21 -11.59
CA PRO A 171 -25.63 -5.75 -11.68
C PRO A 171 -25.85 -5.27 -13.12
N ASP A 172 -26.60 -4.20 -13.29
CA ASP A 172 -26.61 -3.48 -14.56
C ASP A 172 -25.25 -2.86 -14.83
N PRO A 173 -24.57 -3.16 -15.94
CA PRO A 173 -23.21 -2.68 -16.18
C PRO A 173 -23.13 -1.15 -16.27
N GLY A 174 -24.16 -0.50 -16.85
CA GLY A 174 -24.20 0.95 -16.97
C GLY A 174 -24.25 1.64 -15.62
N GLN A 175 -25.13 1.17 -14.75
CA GLN A 175 -25.27 1.69 -13.39
C GLN A 175 -24.02 1.41 -12.53
N ALA A 176 -23.45 0.20 -12.65
CA ALA A 176 -22.24 -0.17 -11.92
C ALA A 176 -21.03 0.70 -12.31
N TRP A 177 -20.85 0.97 -13.60
CA TRP A 177 -19.79 1.88 -14.09
C TRP A 177 -20.01 3.32 -13.63
N GLU A 178 -21.22 3.84 -13.76
CA GLU A 178 -21.53 5.21 -13.35
C GLU A 178 -21.38 5.39 -11.83
N GLY A 179 -21.87 4.41 -11.05
CA GLY A 179 -21.67 4.39 -9.59
C GLY A 179 -20.19 4.37 -9.21
N THR A 180 -19.40 3.50 -9.82
CA THR A 180 -17.95 3.39 -9.58
C THR A 180 -17.23 4.69 -9.92
N ARG A 181 -17.50 5.29 -11.09
CA ARG A 181 -16.90 6.55 -11.51
C ARG A 181 -17.20 7.68 -10.52
N ARG A 182 -18.47 7.83 -10.14
CA ARG A 182 -18.90 8.86 -9.19
C ARG A 182 -18.25 8.68 -7.82
N ALA A 183 -18.25 7.45 -7.30
CA ALA A 183 -17.64 7.15 -6.01
C ALA A 183 -16.13 7.45 -5.98
N TRP A 184 -15.40 7.17 -7.06
CA TRP A 184 -13.99 7.55 -7.16
C TRP A 184 -13.79 9.07 -7.19
N GLN A 185 -14.61 9.81 -7.95
CA GLN A 185 -14.53 11.27 -8.01
C GLN A 185 -14.83 11.94 -6.67
N GLU A 186 -15.73 11.35 -5.88
CA GLU A 186 -16.04 11.81 -4.52
C GLU A 186 -14.93 11.46 -3.52
N ALA A 187 -14.32 10.26 -3.66
CA ALA A 187 -13.33 9.76 -2.71
C ALA A 187 -11.94 10.39 -2.89
N VAL A 188 -11.55 10.81 -4.10
CA VAL A 188 -10.21 11.35 -4.38
C VAL A 188 -10.27 12.86 -4.58
N PRO A 189 -9.65 13.67 -3.70
CA PRO A 189 -9.67 15.13 -3.78
C PRO A 189 -8.81 15.66 -4.94
N GLU A 190 -9.01 16.93 -5.31
CA GLU A 190 -8.31 17.59 -6.43
C GLU A 190 -6.81 17.85 -6.17
N LEU A 191 -6.41 18.19 -4.97
CA LEU A 191 -5.03 18.48 -4.56
C LEU A 191 -4.29 19.50 -5.47
N PRO A 192 -4.82 20.73 -5.68
CA PRO A 192 -4.21 21.67 -6.62
C PRO A 192 -2.90 22.30 -6.12
N GLU A 193 -2.66 22.31 -4.80
CA GLU A 193 -1.56 23.03 -4.15
C GLU A 193 -0.36 22.13 -3.78
N VAL A 194 -0.22 20.96 -4.43
CA VAL A 194 0.89 20.04 -4.20
C VAL A 194 1.81 19.96 -5.41
N LEU A 195 3.05 19.54 -5.22
CA LEU A 195 3.92 19.21 -6.36
C LEU A 195 3.38 17.98 -7.11
N ALA A 196 3.58 17.95 -8.42
CA ALA A 196 3.13 16.84 -9.27
C ALA A 196 1.68 16.40 -8.96
N PRO A 197 0.66 17.29 -9.09
CA PRO A 197 -0.68 17.05 -8.56
C PRO A 197 -1.36 15.81 -9.15
N ARG A 198 -1.05 15.43 -10.40
CA ARG A 198 -1.53 14.18 -11.00
C ARG A 198 -1.04 12.95 -10.24
N ASP A 199 0.26 12.88 -9.95
CA ASP A 199 0.87 11.73 -9.29
C ASP A 199 0.50 11.69 -7.81
N ALA A 200 0.34 12.86 -7.17
CA ALA A 200 -0.18 12.97 -5.81
C ALA A 200 -1.63 12.45 -5.71
N ARG A 201 -2.53 12.84 -6.65
CA ARG A 201 -3.89 12.29 -6.72
C ARG A 201 -3.90 10.80 -7.00
N HIS A 202 -3.01 10.32 -7.87
CA HIS A 202 -2.88 8.89 -8.14
C HIS A 202 -2.42 8.13 -6.89
N SER A 203 -1.43 8.64 -6.17
CA SER A 203 -0.99 8.05 -4.89
C SER A 203 -2.11 8.04 -3.84
N TYR A 204 -2.91 9.11 -3.76
CA TYR A 204 -4.09 9.11 -2.91
C TYR A 204 -5.12 8.06 -3.34
N ALA A 205 -5.38 7.91 -4.65
CA ALA A 205 -6.28 6.89 -5.18
C ALA A 205 -5.78 5.47 -4.88
N VAL A 206 -4.47 5.22 -4.99
CA VAL A 206 -3.86 3.93 -4.62
C VAL A 206 -4.09 3.62 -3.13
N MET A 207 -3.75 4.54 -2.24
CA MET A 207 -4.00 4.37 -0.81
C MET A 207 -5.49 4.17 -0.50
N ARG A 208 -6.38 4.90 -1.17
CA ARG A 208 -7.84 4.73 -1.03
C ARG A 208 -8.27 3.32 -1.46
N GLY A 209 -7.73 2.80 -2.56
CA GLY A 209 -8.01 1.45 -3.06
C GLY A 209 -7.47 0.35 -2.16
N LEU A 210 -6.38 0.58 -1.44
CA LEU A 210 -5.83 -0.33 -0.43
C LEU A 210 -6.57 -0.26 0.92
N THR A 211 -7.43 0.75 1.13
CA THR A 211 -8.14 0.97 2.39
C THR A 211 -9.52 0.30 2.38
N CYS A 212 -9.80 -0.51 3.39
CA CYS A 212 -11.07 -1.20 3.59
C CYS A 212 -12.12 -0.32 4.29
N ALA A 213 -13.36 -0.81 4.37
CA ALA A 213 -14.44 -0.16 5.11
C ALA A 213 -14.14 0.01 6.62
N SER A 214 -13.30 -0.83 7.21
CA SER A 214 -12.80 -0.69 8.58
C SER A 214 -11.93 0.54 8.79
N GLY A 215 -11.41 1.15 7.72
CA GLY A 215 -10.37 2.18 7.73
C GLY A 215 -8.94 1.64 7.62
N GLY A 216 -8.75 0.31 7.73
CA GLY A 216 -7.45 -0.32 7.60
C GLY A 216 -6.93 -0.33 6.15
N MET A 217 -5.74 0.18 5.93
CA MET A 217 -5.02 0.16 4.65
C MET A 217 -3.99 -0.97 4.65
N VAL A 218 -4.13 -1.95 3.75
CA VAL A 218 -3.12 -3.00 3.59
C VAL A 218 -1.82 -2.42 3.02
N ALA A 219 -0.68 -2.98 3.42
CA ALA A 219 0.64 -2.48 3.00
C ALA A 219 0.85 -2.58 1.49
N ALA A 220 0.39 -3.69 0.87
CA ALA A 220 0.35 -3.84 -0.58
C ALA A 220 -0.76 -4.82 -1.00
N ALA A 221 -1.12 -4.79 -2.30
CA ALA A 221 -2.18 -5.63 -2.87
C ALA A 221 -1.71 -7.06 -3.21
N THR A 222 -0.43 -7.37 -3.06
CA THR A 222 0.16 -8.64 -3.48
C THR A 222 0.88 -9.36 -2.34
N THR A 223 1.16 -10.63 -2.56
CA THR A 223 2.03 -11.46 -1.73
C THR A 223 3.14 -12.07 -2.56
N SER A 224 4.26 -12.39 -1.91
CA SER A 224 5.33 -13.26 -2.43
C SER A 224 6.08 -12.75 -3.65
N LEU A 225 5.96 -11.47 -3.99
CA LEU A 225 6.82 -10.88 -5.01
C LEU A 225 8.20 -10.59 -4.40
N PRO A 226 9.30 -11.05 -5.02
CA PRO A 226 10.62 -10.96 -4.42
C PRO A 226 11.16 -9.52 -4.43
N GLU A 227 11.68 -9.07 -3.30
CA GLU A 227 12.52 -7.88 -3.19
C GLU A 227 13.91 -8.18 -3.78
N ARG A 228 14.40 -9.37 -3.50
CA ARG A 228 15.63 -9.91 -4.09
C ARG A 228 15.42 -11.35 -4.51
N ALA A 229 15.66 -11.65 -5.79
CA ALA A 229 15.53 -12.99 -6.31
C ALA A 229 16.43 -13.98 -5.56
N GLU A 230 15.90 -15.17 -5.24
CA GLU A 230 16.61 -16.30 -4.63
C GLU A 230 17.16 -16.06 -3.21
N GLU A 231 16.93 -14.89 -2.60
CA GLU A 231 17.40 -14.59 -1.22
C GLU A 231 16.32 -14.78 -0.14
N GLY A 232 15.13 -15.28 -0.48
CA GLY A 232 14.04 -15.53 0.48
C GLY A 232 13.42 -14.24 1.06
N ARG A 233 13.62 -13.11 0.41
CA ARG A 233 13.07 -11.81 0.81
C ARG A 233 11.79 -11.53 0.04
N ASN A 234 10.74 -12.24 0.43
CA ASN A 234 9.40 -12.10 -0.10
C ASN A 234 8.38 -12.35 1.02
N TYR A 235 7.39 -11.50 1.12
CA TYR A 235 6.48 -11.43 2.25
C TYR A 235 5.04 -11.30 1.79
N ASP A 236 4.09 -11.56 2.68
CA ASP A 236 2.68 -11.26 2.45
C ASP A 236 2.36 -9.86 3.01
N TYR A 237 2.06 -8.90 2.12
CA TYR A 237 1.78 -7.51 2.47
C TYR A 237 0.27 -7.17 2.46
N ARG A 238 -0.60 -8.16 2.37
CA ARG A 238 -2.06 -7.97 2.36
C ARG A 238 -2.66 -7.69 3.74
N TYR A 239 -1.84 -7.21 4.67
CA TYR A 239 -2.20 -6.84 6.05
C TYR A 239 -1.95 -5.37 6.32
N VAL A 240 -2.52 -4.88 7.42
CA VAL A 240 -2.46 -3.47 7.84
C VAL A 240 -1.39 -3.31 8.91
N TRP A 241 -0.27 -2.70 8.58
CA TRP A 241 0.73 -2.26 9.57
C TRP A 241 0.28 -0.96 10.21
N ILE A 242 0.36 -0.87 11.54
CA ILE A 242 0.04 0.37 12.29
C ILE A 242 0.92 1.52 11.83
N ARG A 243 2.19 1.29 11.60
CA ARG A 243 3.14 2.27 11.07
C ARG A 243 2.66 2.84 9.73
N ASP A 244 2.43 1.99 8.74
CA ASP A 244 2.00 2.37 7.38
C ASP A 244 0.68 3.13 7.40
N GLN A 245 -0.25 2.67 8.22
CA GLN A 245 -1.54 3.32 8.45
C GLN A 245 -1.35 4.75 8.98
N CYS A 246 -0.42 4.95 9.93
CA CYS A 246 -0.12 6.26 10.48
C CYS A 246 0.53 7.19 9.45
N TYR A 247 1.41 6.68 8.59
CA TYR A 247 2.01 7.46 7.50
C TYR A 247 0.98 7.89 6.48
N ALA A 248 0.07 7.00 6.07
CA ALA A 248 -1.02 7.35 5.16
C ALA A 248 -1.89 8.48 5.71
N GLY A 249 -2.27 8.40 7.00
CA GLY A 249 -3.05 9.44 7.66
C GLY A 249 -2.30 10.77 7.78
N GLN A 250 -1.01 10.74 8.14
CA GLN A 250 -0.17 11.94 8.22
C GLN A 250 0.05 12.59 6.84
N ALA A 251 0.26 11.79 5.79
CA ALA A 251 0.38 12.27 4.42
C ALA A 251 -0.91 12.95 3.94
N ALA A 252 -2.05 12.32 4.22
CA ALA A 252 -3.36 12.89 3.91
C ALA A 252 -3.62 14.21 4.65
N ALA A 253 -3.25 14.29 5.93
CA ALA A 253 -3.33 15.53 6.71
C ALA A 253 -2.43 16.64 6.12
N ALA A 254 -1.19 16.32 5.74
CA ALA A 254 -0.27 17.26 5.12
C ALA A 254 -0.79 17.82 3.78
N ALA A 255 -1.50 16.99 3.01
CA ALA A 255 -2.13 17.36 1.76
C ALA A 255 -3.51 18.04 1.92
N GLY A 256 -4.05 18.15 3.13
CA GLY A 256 -5.39 18.67 3.37
C GLY A 256 -6.52 17.75 2.89
N ALA A 257 -6.24 16.46 2.75
CA ALA A 257 -7.15 15.45 2.17
C ALA A 257 -7.65 14.48 3.25
N PHE A 258 -8.59 14.90 4.06
CA PHE A 258 -8.90 14.29 5.36
C PHE A 258 -9.59 12.92 5.32
N GLY A 259 -10.11 12.44 4.20
CA GLY A 259 -10.80 11.15 4.13
C GLY A 259 -9.93 9.97 4.59
N LEU A 260 -8.68 9.87 4.11
CA LEU A 260 -7.73 8.85 4.56
C LEU A 260 -7.20 9.11 5.98
N LEU A 261 -7.15 10.35 6.43
CA LEU A 261 -6.83 10.68 7.83
C LEU A 261 -7.90 10.11 8.77
N ASP A 262 -9.18 10.34 8.46
CA ASP A 262 -10.30 9.86 9.28
C ASP A 262 -10.33 8.33 9.33
N ASP A 263 -10.06 7.67 8.19
CA ASP A 263 -9.96 6.21 8.11
C ASP A 263 -8.81 5.68 8.97
N ALA A 264 -7.63 6.30 8.88
CA ALA A 264 -6.47 5.91 9.67
C ALA A 264 -6.71 6.09 11.18
N VAL A 265 -7.27 7.24 11.57
CA VAL A 265 -7.63 7.53 12.97
C VAL A 265 -8.63 6.49 13.49
N ARG A 266 -9.66 6.19 12.72
CA ARG A 266 -10.68 5.20 13.11
C ARG A 266 -10.06 3.82 13.36
N PHE A 267 -9.22 3.34 12.43
CA PHE A 267 -8.58 2.03 12.56
C PHE A 267 -7.60 1.98 13.74
N VAL A 268 -6.67 2.92 13.85
CA VAL A 268 -5.67 2.96 14.93
C VAL A 268 -6.32 3.14 16.30
N THR A 269 -7.36 4.00 16.41
CA THR A 269 -8.14 4.18 17.64
C THR A 269 -8.78 2.87 18.08
N ALA A 270 -9.40 2.12 17.16
CA ALA A 270 -10.02 0.84 17.48
C ALA A 270 -8.97 -0.19 17.97
N ARG A 271 -7.79 -0.25 17.35
CA ARG A 271 -6.72 -1.18 17.79
C ARG A 271 -6.15 -0.80 19.15
N LEU A 272 -5.92 0.49 19.41
CA LEU A 272 -5.48 0.95 20.73
C LEU A 272 -6.53 0.74 21.83
N ALA A 273 -7.82 0.84 21.49
CA ALA A 273 -8.91 0.56 22.44
C ALA A 273 -8.99 -0.93 22.80
N GLU A 274 -8.71 -1.81 21.85
CA GLU A 274 -8.77 -3.27 22.03
C GLU A 274 -7.51 -3.82 22.72
N ASP A 275 -6.33 -3.51 22.20
CA ASP A 275 -5.06 -4.12 22.62
C ASP A 275 -4.29 -3.24 23.63
N GLY A 276 -4.60 -1.96 23.75
CA GLY A 276 -3.94 -1.05 24.69
C GLY A 276 -2.43 -0.97 24.53
N GLY A 277 -1.68 -1.25 25.59
CA GLY A 277 -0.22 -1.34 25.58
C GLY A 277 0.35 -2.58 24.90
N GLY A 278 -0.49 -3.53 24.49
CA GLY A 278 -0.16 -4.72 23.72
C GLY A 278 -0.41 -4.55 22.20
N LEU A 279 -0.54 -3.31 21.71
CA LEU A 279 -0.72 -3.01 20.29
C LEU A 279 0.25 -3.84 19.44
N ARG A 280 -0.29 -4.60 18.48
CA ARG A 280 0.50 -5.43 17.57
C ARG A 280 1.01 -4.58 16.40
N PRO A 281 2.13 -4.95 15.78
CA PRO A 281 2.65 -4.25 14.60
C PRO A 281 1.69 -4.25 13.41
N ALA A 282 0.98 -5.37 13.19
CA ALA A 282 0.06 -5.53 12.07
C ALA A 282 -1.22 -6.30 12.43
N TYR A 283 -2.25 -6.11 11.59
CA TYR A 283 -3.59 -6.70 11.70
C TYR A 283 -4.12 -7.09 10.33
N THR A 284 -5.13 -7.96 10.29
CA THR A 284 -5.93 -8.12 9.06
C THR A 284 -6.69 -6.82 8.74
N ALA A 285 -7.19 -6.69 7.53
CA ALA A 285 -7.99 -5.53 7.12
C ALA A 285 -9.25 -5.34 7.99
N SER A 286 -9.78 -6.42 8.56
CA SER A 286 -10.91 -6.38 9.52
C SER A 286 -10.50 -6.06 10.95
N GLY A 287 -9.20 -5.97 11.25
CA GLY A 287 -8.65 -5.68 12.57
C GLY A 287 -8.32 -6.92 13.42
N GLY A 288 -8.48 -8.12 12.89
CA GLY A 288 -8.09 -9.37 13.56
C GLY A 288 -6.58 -9.63 13.52
N PRO A 289 -6.11 -10.72 14.14
CA PRO A 289 -4.71 -11.12 14.10
C PRO A 289 -4.28 -11.51 12.68
N VAL A 290 -3.03 -11.21 12.32
CA VAL A 290 -2.43 -11.71 11.07
C VAL A 290 -2.24 -13.21 11.17
N PRO A 291 -2.63 -14.01 10.16
CA PRO A 291 -2.38 -15.45 10.14
C PRO A 291 -0.88 -15.77 10.17
N GLU A 292 -0.53 -16.92 10.78
CA GLU A 292 0.83 -17.43 10.73
C GLU A 292 1.30 -17.64 9.29
N GLN A 293 2.58 -17.40 9.06
CA GLN A 293 3.18 -17.57 7.74
C GLN A 293 3.22 -19.04 7.35
N ARG A 294 2.73 -19.34 6.13
CA ARG A 294 2.75 -20.69 5.55
C ARG A 294 3.21 -20.66 4.10
N ARG A 295 3.80 -21.76 3.64
CA ARG A 295 4.04 -21.99 2.22
C ARG A 295 2.77 -22.46 1.53
N LEU A 296 2.64 -22.14 0.25
CA LEU A 296 1.46 -22.48 -0.56
C LEU A 296 1.72 -23.67 -1.51
N ASP A 297 2.92 -24.24 -1.51
CA ASP A 297 3.36 -25.33 -2.41
C ASP A 297 3.19 -25.00 -3.90
N LEU A 298 3.38 -23.72 -4.25
CA LEU A 298 3.33 -23.21 -5.60
C LEU A 298 4.76 -22.92 -6.12
N PRO A 299 4.96 -22.79 -7.46
CA PRO A 299 6.26 -22.40 -8.01
C PRO A 299 6.75 -21.03 -7.52
N GLY A 300 5.86 -20.14 -7.08
CA GLY A 300 6.18 -18.77 -6.76
C GLY A 300 6.35 -17.87 -7.99
N TYR A 301 6.58 -16.57 -7.76
CA TYR A 301 7.09 -15.67 -8.81
C TYR A 301 8.56 -16.04 -9.10
N PRO A 302 9.06 -15.95 -10.36
CA PRO A 302 10.45 -16.30 -10.67
C PRO A 302 11.46 -15.61 -9.73
N GLY A 303 12.25 -16.42 -9.01
CA GLY A 303 13.19 -15.96 -7.99
C GLY A 303 12.57 -15.66 -6.61
N GLY A 304 11.27 -15.90 -6.41
CA GLY A 304 10.56 -15.73 -5.14
C GLY A 304 10.03 -17.05 -4.57
N PHE A 305 9.57 -17.00 -3.33
CA PHE A 305 8.92 -18.11 -2.63
C PHE A 305 7.43 -17.82 -2.47
N ASP A 306 6.65 -18.84 -2.41
CA ASP A 306 5.20 -18.82 -2.30
C ASP A 306 4.75 -18.75 -0.83
N LEU A 307 4.54 -17.58 -0.31
CA LEU A 307 4.18 -17.35 1.09
C LEU A 307 2.80 -16.69 1.24
N ALA A 308 2.06 -17.10 2.27
CA ALA A 308 0.89 -16.42 2.77
C ALA A 308 0.95 -16.33 4.30
N GLY A 309 0.34 -15.28 4.90
CA GLY A 309 0.53 -14.98 6.30
C GLY A 309 1.83 -14.23 6.57
N ASN A 310 2.03 -13.78 7.83
CA ASN A 310 3.22 -13.01 8.19
C ASN A 310 3.61 -13.25 9.66
N GLN A 311 4.92 -13.29 9.94
CA GLN A 311 5.48 -13.53 11.28
C GLN A 311 5.52 -12.27 12.15
N VAL A 312 5.11 -11.11 11.65
CA VAL A 312 5.22 -9.80 12.33
C VAL A 312 4.49 -9.74 13.68
N THR A 313 3.51 -10.63 13.91
CA THR A 313 2.68 -10.64 15.13
C THR A 313 3.45 -10.93 16.42
N GLU A 314 4.63 -11.54 16.34
CA GLU A 314 5.46 -11.88 17.51
C GLU A 314 6.37 -10.73 17.93
N GLN A 315 6.40 -9.63 17.15
CA GLN A 315 7.30 -8.51 17.39
C GLN A 315 6.67 -7.45 18.31
N PHE A 316 7.52 -6.80 19.11
CA PHE A 316 7.20 -5.52 19.73
C PHE A 316 7.86 -4.39 18.93
N GLN A 317 7.07 -3.40 18.50
CA GLN A 317 7.53 -2.21 17.79
C GLN A 317 7.14 -0.97 18.58
N LEU A 318 8.12 -0.35 19.24
CA LEU A 318 7.91 0.84 20.07
C LEU A 318 7.54 2.06 19.22
N ASP A 319 8.12 2.18 18.02
CA ASP A 319 7.84 3.27 17.07
C ASP A 319 6.37 3.32 16.64
N ALA A 320 5.65 2.20 16.60
CA ALA A 320 4.23 2.16 16.29
C ALA A 320 3.39 3.05 17.23
N PHE A 321 3.73 3.11 18.51
CA PHE A 321 3.08 4.04 19.45
C PHE A 321 3.44 5.50 19.17
N GLY A 322 4.69 5.79 18.82
CA GLY A 322 5.14 7.13 18.44
C GLY A 322 4.42 7.64 17.20
N GLU A 323 4.31 6.80 16.16
CA GLU A 323 3.58 7.13 14.93
C GLU A 323 2.06 7.26 15.17
N ALA A 324 1.47 6.43 16.03
CA ALA A 324 0.06 6.59 16.43
C ALA A 324 -0.17 7.93 17.12
N LEU A 325 0.72 8.38 18.01
CA LEU A 325 0.64 9.70 18.63
C LEU A 325 0.75 10.83 17.61
N LEU A 326 1.63 10.71 16.61
CA LEU A 326 1.77 11.68 15.51
C LEU A 326 0.50 11.76 14.66
N LEU A 327 -0.09 10.62 14.31
CA LEU A 327 -1.37 10.54 13.58
C LEU A 327 -2.50 11.23 14.36
N LEU A 328 -2.66 10.87 15.65
CA LEU A 328 -3.72 11.42 16.49
C LEU A 328 -3.52 12.92 16.75
N ALA A 329 -2.26 13.38 16.86
CA ALA A 329 -1.93 14.80 16.93
C ALA A 329 -2.26 15.54 15.62
N ALA A 330 -2.01 14.92 14.46
CA ALA A 330 -2.41 15.49 13.16
C ALA A 330 -3.94 15.64 13.07
N ALA A 331 -4.69 14.62 13.48
CA ALA A 331 -6.14 14.70 13.54
C ALA A 331 -6.65 15.81 14.50
N ALA A 332 -6.02 15.93 15.68
CA ALA A 332 -6.39 16.96 16.65
C ALA A 332 -6.17 18.39 16.10
N ARG A 333 -5.07 18.63 15.37
CA ARG A 333 -4.80 19.95 14.75
C ARG A 333 -5.82 20.36 13.69
N HIS A 334 -6.54 19.40 13.14
CA HIS A 334 -7.58 19.60 12.14
C HIS A 334 -9.00 19.43 12.68
N ASP A 335 -9.18 19.44 14.01
CA ASP A 335 -10.47 19.22 14.70
C ASP A 335 -11.17 17.90 14.32
N ARG A 336 -10.38 16.85 14.03
CA ARG A 336 -10.86 15.53 13.61
C ARG A 336 -10.62 14.42 14.64
N LEU A 337 -10.30 14.79 15.88
CA LEU A 337 -10.08 13.84 16.96
C LEU A 337 -11.25 13.87 17.94
N ASP A 338 -12.04 12.81 17.95
CA ASP A 338 -13.17 12.64 18.86
C ASP A 338 -12.76 12.19 20.27
N ALA A 339 -13.74 11.84 21.11
CA ALA A 339 -13.49 11.40 22.49
C ALA A 339 -12.75 10.05 22.54
N ASP A 340 -13.02 9.14 21.59
CA ASP A 340 -12.39 7.83 21.52
C ASP A 340 -10.94 7.96 21.08
N GLY A 341 -10.67 8.78 20.07
CA GLY A 341 -9.31 9.12 19.63
C GLY A 341 -8.49 9.79 20.74
N ARG A 342 -9.10 10.66 21.55
CA ARG A 342 -8.42 11.25 22.72
C ARG A 342 -8.12 10.21 23.80
N ARG A 343 -8.96 9.20 23.99
CA ARG A 343 -8.67 8.06 24.90
C ARG A 343 -7.53 7.21 24.34
N ALA A 344 -7.57 6.87 23.05
CA ALA A 344 -6.52 6.14 22.37
C ALA A 344 -5.17 6.85 22.47
N ALA A 345 -5.14 8.18 22.32
CA ALA A 345 -3.93 8.98 22.47
C ALA A 345 -3.33 8.87 23.90
N ARG A 346 -4.17 8.90 24.94
CA ARG A 346 -3.72 8.66 26.32
C ARG A 346 -3.18 7.24 26.50
N THR A 347 -3.88 6.23 25.99
CA THR A 347 -3.44 4.82 26.01
C THR A 347 -2.07 4.65 25.35
N ALA A 348 -1.85 5.24 24.18
CA ALA A 348 -0.55 5.19 23.49
C ALA A 348 0.54 5.91 24.28
N ALA A 349 0.26 7.09 24.85
CA ALA A 349 1.23 7.83 25.67
C ALA A 349 1.61 7.06 26.96
N GLU A 350 0.66 6.41 27.60
CA GLU A 350 0.90 5.55 28.76
C GLU A 350 1.70 4.29 28.38
N ALA A 351 1.45 3.71 27.21
CA ALA A 351 2.24 2.59 26.69
C ALA A 351 3.69 3.01 26.48
N VAL A 352 3.93 4.17 25.87
CA VAL A 352 5.28 4.74 25.74
C VAL A 352 5.91 4.93 27.14
N GLU A 353 5.21 5.52 28.12
CA GLU A 353 5.75 5.76 29.45
C GLU A 353 6.22 4.47 30.14
N ARG A 354 5.47 3.38 29.97
CA ARG A 354 5.82 2.07 30.55
C ARG A 354 6.94 1.35 29.81
N ARG A 355 6.95 1.42 28.47
CA ARG A 355 7.71 0.46 27.63
C ARG A 355 8.90 1.06 26.86
N TRP A 356 9.12 2.37 26.85
CA TRP A 356 10.19 2.99 26.05
C TRP A 356 11.61 2.50 26.36
N ARG A 357 11.80 1.81 27.50
CA ARG A 357 13.08 1.20 27.91
C ARG A 357 13.24 -0.24 27.44
N GLU A 358 12.19 -0.85 26.91
CA GLU A 358 12.26 -2.22 26.37
C GLU A 358 13.00 -2.20 25.02
N PRO A 359 13.75 -3.27 24.68
CA PRO A 359 14.21 -3.47 23.31
C PRO A 359 13.01 -3.73 22.39
N ASP A 360 13.09 -3.29 21.15
CA ASP A 360 12.02 -3.43 20.16
C ASP A 360 12.57 -3.79 18.77
N ALA A 361 11.72 -4.25 17.84
CA ALA A 361 12.13 -4.65 16.49
C ALA A 361 12.39 -3.44 15.56
N GLY A 362 11.92 -2.24 15.93
CA GLY A 362 12.07 -1.00 15.16
C GLY A 362 11.31 -1.00 13.84
N ILE A 363 11.45 0.09 13.11
CA ILE A 363 10.74 0.34 11.84
C ILE A 363 11.07 -0.71 10.76
N TRP A 364 12.26 -1.30 10.77
CA TRP A 364 12.71 -2.28 9.76
C TRP A 364 12.54 -3.73 10.21
N GLU A 365 11.84 -3.99 11.30
CA GLU A 365 11.50 -5.34 11.78
C GLU A 365 12.72 -6.24 12.00
N LEU A 366 13.75 -5.65 12.60
CA LEU A 366 15.02 -6.32 12.88
C LEU A 366 15.03 -6.98 14.27
N ALA A 367 16.12 -7.63 14.62
CA ALA A 367 16.32 -8.18 15.95
C ALA A 367 16.10 -7.11 17.04
N PRO A 368 15.43 -7.46 18.17
CA PRO A 368 15.10 -6.48 19.21
C PRO A 368 16.35 -5.78 19.77
N ARG A 369 16.36 -4.45 19.70
CA ARG A 369 17.41 -3.56 20.22
C ARG A 369 16.82 -2.27 20.78
N HIS A 370 17.68 -1.46 21.39
CA HIS A 370 17.32 -0.10 21.77
C HIS A 370 17.50 0.86 20.58
N TRP A 371 16.66 0.70 19.54
CA TRP A 371 16.74 1.52 18.33
C TRP A 371 16.57 3.00 18.64
N THR A 372 17.52 3.83 18.22
CA THR A 372 17.52 5.29 18.43
C THR A 372 16.27 5.92 17.82
N HIS A 373 15.90 5.50 16.59
CA HIS A 373 14.69 5.96 15.90
C HIS A 373 13.44 5.75 16.76
N SER A 374 13.16 4.53 17.22
CA SER A 374 11.93 4.21 17.96
C SER A 374 11.69 5.13 19.15
N ARG A 375 12.75 5.42 19.91
CA ARG A 375 12.66 6.31 21.08
C ARG A 375 12.43 7.75 20.69
N LEU A 376 13.13 8.23 19.67
CA LEU A 376 13.00 9.61 19.21
C LEU A 376 11.64 9.88 18.55
N ILE A 377 11.05 8.90 17.86
CA ILE A 377 9.68 9.01 17.30
C ILE A 377 8.65 9.05 18.43
N CYS A 378 8.81 8.28 19.50
CA CYS A 378 7.97 8.43 20.69
C CYS A 378 8.06 9.84 21.28
N ALA A 379 9.25 10.42 21.38
CA ALA A 379 9.42 11.79 21.84
C ALA A 379 8.75 12.81 20.91
N ALA A 380 8.85 12.61 19.59
CA ALA A 380 8.15 13.42 18.59
C ALA A 380 6.64 13.36 18.75
N GLY A 381 6.08 12.15 18.85
CA GLY A 381 4.65 11.92 19.01
C GLY A 381 4.07 12.55 20.27
N LEU A 382 4.77 12.40 21.40
CA LEU A 382 4.38 13.01 22.69
C LEU A 382 4.35 14.55 22.61
N ARG A 383 5.38 15.17 21.98
CA ARG A 383 5.42 16.62 21.76
C ARG A 383 4.31 17.08 20.83
N ALA A 384 4.15 16.41 19.70
CA ALA A 384 3.13 16.72 18.72
C ALA A 384 1.71 16.69 19.33
N LEU A 385 1.44 15.70 20.18
CA LEU A 385 0.15 15.56 20.86
C LEU A 385 -0.03 16.65 21.93
N ALA A 386 1.02 16.98 22.70
CA ALA A 386 0.98 18.06 23.68
C ALA A 386 0.71 19.43 23.05
N ASP A 387 1.18 19.64 21.81
CA ASP A 387 1.01 20.90 21.06
C ASP A 387 -0.29 20.96 20.26
N ALA A 388 -1.05 19.86 20.20
CA ALA A 388 -2.30 19.75 19.44
C ALA A 388 -3.57 20.07 20.27
N GLY A 389 -3.46 20.94 21.27
CA GLY A 389 -4.61 21.39 22.07
C GLY A 389 -5.00 20.45 23.22
N ALA A 390 -4.07 19.66 23.72
CA ALA A 390 -4.28 18.79 24.88
C ALA A 390 -4.55 19.61 26.16
N PRO A 391 -5.29 19.07 27.16
CA PRO A 391 -5.40 19.67 28.47
C PRO A 391 -4.01 19.95 29.07
N ARG A 392 -3.84 21.11 29.73
CA ARG A 392 -2.52 21.57 30.21
C ARG A 392 -1.77 20.52 31.03
N GLN A 393 -2.47 19.81 31.94
CA GLN A 393 -1.86 18.76 32.77
C GLN A 393 -1.29 17.62 31.93
N ASP A 394 -2.05 17.13 30.91
CA ASP A 394 -1.61 16.08 30.00
C ASP A 394 -0.45 16.58 29.13
N ALA A 395 -0.53 17.79 28.59
CA ALA A 395 0.50 18.40 27.75
C ALA A 395 1.84 18.54 28.52
N ASP A 396 1.81 19.03 29.74
CA ASP A 396 3.01 19.19 30.57
C ASP A 396 3.64 17.81 30.91
N ARG A 397 2.80 16.79 31.24
CA ARG A 397 3.25 15.42 31.47
C ARG A 397 3.93 14.81 30.22
N TRP A 398 3.30 14.97 29.06
CA TRP A 398 3.83 14.39 27.81
C TRP A 398 5.12 15.08 27.35
N ARG A 399 5.24 16.41 27.47
CA ARG A 399 6.49 17.13 27.21
C ARG A 399 7.60 16.66 28.16
N ALA A 400 7.31 16.52 29.46
CA ALA A 400 8.27 16.03 30.43
C ALA A 400 8.73 14.59 30.13
N LEU A 401 7.81 13.71 29.66
CA LEU A 401 8.16 12.36 29.22
C LEU A 401 9.00 12.38 27.95
N ALA A 402 8.64 13.17 26.94
CA ALA A 402 9.43 13.33 25.71
C ALA A 402 10.85 13.78 26.01
N ASP A 403 11.02 14.74 26.94
CA ASP A 403 12.32 15.24 27.36
C ASP A 403 13.13 14.18 28.13
N ARG A 404 12.47 13.34 28.95
CA ARG A 404 13.14 12.18 29.60
C ARG A 404 13.65 11.18 28.57
N VAL A 405 12.81 10.81 27.59
CA VAL A 405 13.16 9.87 26.53
C VAL A 405 14.34 10.40 25.72
N LEU A 406 14.29 11.67 25.29
CA LEU A 406 15.36 12.30 24.52
C LEU A 406 16.67 12.36 25.32
N ARG A 407 16.64 12.84 26.57
CA ARG A 407 17.84 12.91 27.42
C ARG A 407 18.47 11.56 27.70
N ALA A 408 17.68 10.49 27.82
CA ALA A 408 18.19 9.15 28.03
C ALA A 408 18.74 8.52 26.74
N THR A 409 18.18 8.87 25.59
CA THR A 409 18.59 8.33 24.28
C THR A 409 19.87 9.00 23.77
N ASP A 410 20.05 10.30 24.01
CA ASP A 410 21.14 11.10 23.43
C ASP A 410 22.56 10.55 23.72
N PRO A 411 22.96 10.21 24.96
CA PRO A 411 24.33 9.75 25.22
C PRO A 411 24.67 8.45 24.51
N ALA A 412 23.73 7.53 24.41
CA ALA A 412 23.92 6.19 23.85
C ALA A 412 23.62 6.12 22.35
N GLY A 413 22.71 6.96 21.85
CA GLY A 413 22.31 7.02 20.44
C GLY A 413 23.16 7.99 19.61
N ARG A 414 24.12 8.70 20.20
CA ARG A 414 24.97 9.68 19.52
C ARG A 414 26.35 9.08 19.20
N HIS A 415 26.66 9.07 17.90
CA HIS A 415 27.99 8.71 17.42
C HIS A 415 29.05 9.75 17.82
N PRO A 416 30.32 9.38 17.99
CA PRO A 416 31.40 10.33 18.32
C PRO A 416 31.56 11.50 17.33
N SER A 417 31.16 11.33 16.05
CA SER A 417 31.12 12.41 15.06
C SER A 417 30.00 13.44 15.26
N GLY A 418 29.17 13.27 16.29
CA GLY A 418 28.04 14.17 16.58
C GLY A 418 26.71 13.80 15.92
N ARG A 419 26.66 12.87 14.96
CA ARG A 419 25.44 12.37 14.33
C ARG A 419 24.69 11.35 15.19
N TRP A 420 23.46 11.03 14.85
CA TRP A 420 22.77 9.86 15.39
C TRP A 420 23.37 8.55 14.86
N GLN A 421 23.24 7.47 15.63
CA GLN A 421 23.56 6.09 15.26
C GLN A 421 22.34 5.18 15.49
N ARG A 422 22.33 4.01 14.87
CA ARG A 422 21.19 3.08 14.88
C ARG A 422 20.76 2.66 16.28
N ALA A 423 21.73 2.23 17.08
CA ALA A 423 21.51 1.76 18.45
C ALA A 423 22.76 2.03 19.30
N PRO A 424 22.70 1.91 20.64
CA PRO A 424 23.85 2.08 21.52
C PRO A 424 25.05 1.18 21.18
N ASP A 425 24.76 -0.01 20.69
CA ASP A 425 25.72 -1.07 20.30
C ASP A 425 25.89 -1.19 18.77
N ASP A 426 25.31 -0.27 17.99
CA ASP A 426 25.42 -0.25 16.53
C ASP A 426 25.69 1.18 16.03
N PRO A 427 26.95 1.55 15.75
CA PRO A 427 27.33 2.90 15.33
C PRO A 427 26.97 3.25 13.89
N ARG A 428 26.43 2.32 13.10
CA ARG A 428 26.11 2.51 11.68
C ARG A 428 24.98 3.50 11.48
N LEU A 429 24.81 3.92 10.21
CA LEU A 429 23.71 4.76 9.75
C LEU A 429 22.50 3.94 9.36
N ASP A 430 21.36 4.65 9.35
CA ASP A 430 20.05 4.10 9.01
C ASP A 430 19.16 5.24 8.50
N ALA A 431 18.38 5.00 7.45
CA ALA A 431 17.45 5.99 6.89
C ALA A 431 16.42 6.49 7.92
N ALA A 432 16.01 5.63 8.86
CA ALA A 432 15.06 6.00 9.91
C ALA A 432 15.57 7.14 10.81
N LEU A 433 16.89 7.36 10.89
CA LEU A 433 17.48 8.46 11.65
C LEU A 433 17.20 9.86 11.06
N LEU A 434 16.64 9.94 9.85
CA LEU A 434 16.16 11.20 9.27
C LEU A 434 14.78 11.60 9.84
N LEU A 435 13.98 10.64 10.24
CA LEU A 435 12.59 10.83 10.70
C LEU A 435 12.47 11.68 11.98
N PRO A 436 13.32 11.54 13.00
CA PRO A 436 13.17 12.31 14.24
C PRO A 436 13.11 13.83 14.02
N ALA A 437 13.94 14.38 13.13
CA ALA A 437 13.89 15.79 12.77
C ALA A 437 12.64 16.12 11.94
N LEU A 438 12.30 15.28 10.95
CA LEU A 438 11.11 15.43 10.12
C LEU A 438 9.80 15.40 10.90
N ARG A 439 9.77 14.64 11.98
CA ARG A 439 8.60 14.48 12.87
C ARG A 439 8.62 15.41 14.09
N GLY A 440 9.63 16.26 14.24
CA GLY A 440 9.69 17.28 15.29
C GLY A 440 10.19 16.79 16.66
N ALA A 441 10.91 15.67 16.73
CA ALA A 441 11.63 15.27 17.95
C ALA A 441 12.71 16.29 18.30
N LEU A 442 13.31 16.90 17.28
CA LEU A 442 14.39 17.87 17.33
C LEU A 442 14.21 18.93 16.25
N PRO A 443 14.72 20.15 16.42
CA PRO A 443 14.78 21.12 15.33
C PRO A 443 15.60 20.60 14.14
N ALA A 444 15.21 20.99 12.93
CA ALA A 444 15.98 20.68 11.72
C ALA A 444 17.43 21.21 11.78
N SER A 445 17.61 22.37 12.41
CA SER A 445 18.91 23.02 12.62
C SER A 445 19.77 22.40 13.75
N ASP A 446 19.24 21.40 14.46
CA ASP A 446 20.01 20.70 15.49
C ASP A 446 21.26 20.06 14.86
N PRO A 447 22.46 20.25 15.45
CA PRO A 447 23.70 19.70 14.89
C PRO A 447 23.67 18.20 14.66
N ARG A 448 22.94 17.44 15.50
CA ARG A 448 22.77 15.99 15.32
C ARG A 448 21.97 15.68 14.06
N SER A 449 20.90 16.44 13.78
CA SER A 449 20.06 16.27 12.58
C SER A 449 20.84 16.61 11.30
N THR A 450 21.58 17.73 11.32
CA THR A 450 22.37 18.16 10.14
C THR A 450 23.53 17.22 9.85
N SER A 451 24.25 16.76 10.88
CA SER A 451 25.35 15.80 10.76
C SER A 451 24.85 14.42 10.30
N THR A 452 23.66 13.99 10.77
CA THR A 452 23.05 12.72 10.34
C THR A 452 22.69 12.76 8.87
N LEU A 453 22.03 13.82 8.39
CA LEU A 453 21.69 13.94 6.97
C LEU A 453 22.95 14.00 6.10
N ALA A 454 23.97 14.75 6.49
CA ALA A 454 25.23 14.84 5.74
C ALA A 454 25.92 13.47 5.61
N ALA A 455 26.02 12.73 6.72
CA ALA A 455 26.62 11.40 6.73
C ALA A 455 25.78 10.39 5.95
N TYR A 456 24.45 10.45 6.07
CA TYR A 456 23.52 9.57 5.33
C TYR A 456 23.67 9.77 3.81
N LEU A 457 23.72 11.00 3.35
CA LEU A 457 23.92 11.31 1.92
C LEU A 457 25.27 10.80 1.40
N ALA A 458 26.30 10.80 2.23
CA ALA A 458 27.62 10.34 1.83
C ALA A 458 27.76 8.80 1.81
N GLU A 459 27.04 8.09 2.70
CA GLU A 459 27.29 6.67 2.95
C GLU A 459 26.21 5.74 2.39
N LEU A 460 24.93 6.21 2.31
CA LEU A 460 23.77 5.37 2.02
C LEU A 460 22.96 5.85 0.80
N THR A 461 23.59 6.61 -0.10
CA THR A 461 22.91 7.06 -1.32
C THR A 461 23.79 6.89 -2.56
N ASP A 462 23.14 6.65 -3.70
CA ASP A 462 23.77 6.59 -5.01
C ASP A 462 22.80 7.15 -6.07
N ASP A 463 23.27 8.03 -6.95
CA ASP A 463 22.50 8.66 -8.06
C ASP A 463 21.10 9.17 -7.65
N HIS A 464 21.00 9.81 -6.47
CA HIS A 464 19.73 10.24 -5.84
C HIS A 464 18.74 9.09 -5.56
N PHE A 465 19.23 7.88 -5.40
CA PHE A 465 18.51 6.79 -4.75
C PHE A 465 19.08 6.55 -3.36
N ALA A 466 18.24 6.14 -2.42
CA ALA A 466 18.56 6.02 -1.02
C ALA A 466 18.30 4.61 -0.50
N TYR A 467 19.18 4.08 0.33
CA TYR A 467 19.12 2.74 0.90
C TYR A 467 18.77 2.81 2.38
N ARG A 468 18.11 1.77 2.91
CA ARG A 468 17.74 1.73 4.34
C ARG A 468 18.95 1.80 5.25
N PHE A 469 19.90 0.91 5.02
CA PHE A 469 21.15 0.74 5.74
C PHE A 469 22.10 -0.15 4.94
N ARG A 470 23.34 -0.24 5.35
CA ARG A 470 24.31 -1.16 4.74
C ARG A 470 24.20 -2.54 5.41
N HIS A 471 24.09 -3.58 4.59
CA HIS A 471 24.14 -4.96 5.04
C HIS A 471 25.59 -5.43 5.12
N ASP A 472 26.09 -5.59 6.34
CA ASP A 472 27.48 -5.97 6.62
C ASP A 472 28.48 -5.09 5.84
N ASP A 473 29.50 -5.69 5.23
CA ASP A 473 30.50 -4.99 4.40
C ASP A 473 30.15 -5.05 2.90
N ARG A 474 28.95 -5.49 2.53
CA ARG A 474 28.52 -5.56 1.13
C ARG A 474 28.35 -4.15 0.53
N PRO A 475 28.68 -3.97 -0.77
CA PRO A 475 28.33 -2.75 -1.48
C PRO A 475 26.84 -2.42 -1.39
N LEU A 476 26.48 -1.15 -1.55
CA LEU A 476 25.07 -0.77 -1.74
C LEU A 476 24.52 -1.48 -2.99
N ALA A 477 23.25 -1.83 -2.97
CA ALA A 477 22.53 -2.55 -4.00
C ALA A 477 22.84 -4.06 -4.15
N ASP A 478 23.85 -4.61 -3.45
CA ASP A 478 24.12 -6.05 -3.52
C ASP A 478 23.14 -6.88 -2.70
N ALA A 479 22.76 -6.37 -1.52
CA ALA A 479 21.86 -7.08 -0.60
C ALA A 479 20.39 -6.71 -0.80
N GLU A 480 20.10 -5.45 -1.15
CA GLU A 480 18.75 -4.95 -1.41
C GLU A 480 18.77 -3.81 -2.42
N GLY A 481 17.63 -3.52 -3.05
CA GLY A 481 17.45 -2.35 -3.90
C GLY A 481 17.44 -1.05 -3.10
N ALA A 482 17.40 0.08 -3.80
CA ALA A 482 17.12 1.35 -3.17
C ALA A 482 15.66 1.39 -2.69
N PHE A 483 15.45 1.83 -1.44
CA PHE A 483 14.11 2.00 -0.90
C PHE A 483 13.53 3.34 -1.36
N VAL A 484 12.52 3.30 -2.21
CA VAL A 484 11.92 4.50 -2.82
C VAL A 484 11.42 5.47 -1.74
N LEU A 485 10.85 4.94 -0.67
CA LEU A 485 10.41 5.75 0.49
C LEU A 485 11.56 6.54 1.13
N CYS A 486 12.77 5.97 1.19
CA CYS A 486 13.94 6.67 1.76
C CYS A 486 14.35 7.88 0.91
N GLY A 487 14.20 7.78 -0.42
CA GLY A 487 14.42 8.92 -1.31
C GLY A 487 13.46 10.08 -1.05
N PHE A 488 12.19 9.81 -0.77
CA PHE A 488 11.24 10.84 -0.36
C PHE A 488 11.54 11.41 1.03
N LEU A 489 12.04 10.61 1.97
CA LEU A 489 12.53 11.12 3.26
C LEU A 489 13.71 12.08 3.08
N VAL A 490 14.66 11.75 2.21
CA VAL A 490 15.78 12.66 1.88
C VAL A 490 15.26 13.95 1.25
N ALA A 491 14.31 13.87 0.31
CA ALA A 491 13.71 15.07 -0.30
C ALA A 491 13.13 16.01 0.77
N MET A 492 12.38 15.47 1.71
CA MET A 492 11.81 16.25 2.82
C MET A 492 12.90 16.80 3.76
N ALA A 493 13.93 16.01 4.08
CA ALA A 493 15.01 16.46 4.97
C ALA A 493 15.85 17.57 4.34
N GLU A 494 16.15 17.46 3.04
CA GLU A 494 16.81 18.53 2.27
C GLU A 494 15.97 19.82 2.26
N HIS A 495 14.67 19.68 2.02
CA HIS A 495 13.73 20.83 2.05
C HIS A 495 13.68 21.48 3.43
N GLN A 496 13.57 20.67 4.50
CA GLN A 496 13.53 21.13 5.87
C GLN A 496 14.78 21.93 6.26
N GLN A 497 15.94 21.59 5.69
CA GLN A 497 17.20 22.31 5.89
C GLN A 497 17.42 23.46 4.88
N GLY A 498 16.41 23.85 4.11
CA GLY A 498 16.43 24.98 3.17
C GLY A 498 17.14 24.68 1.84
N ARG A 499 17.54 23.45 1.57
CA ARG A 499 18.20 23.05 0.30
C ARG A 499 17.18 22.65 -0.77
N THR A 500 16.33 23.61 -1.14
CA THR A 500 15.15 23.39 -2.01
C THR A 500 15.50 22.75 -3.36
N ASN A 501 16.56 23.17 -4.03
CA ASN A 501 16.95 22.60 -5.33
C ASN A 501 17.36 21.12 -5.22
N SER A 502 18.05 20.76 -4.15
CA SER A 502 18.40 19.37 -3.84
C SER A 502 17.15 18.55 -3.54
N ALA A 503 16.26 19.09 -2.72
CA ALA A 503 14.98 18.46 -2.39
C ALA A 503 14.17 18.10 -3.64
N TYR A 504 14.07 19.01 -4.61
CA TYR A 504 13.36 18.76 -5.86
C TYR A 504 14.04 17.67 -6.72
N ARG A 505 15.38 17.63 -6.78
CA ARG A 505 16.10 16.57 -7.48
C ARG A 505 15.82 15.20 -6.88
N TRP A 506 15.85 15.10 -5.56
CA TRP A 506 15.50 13.87 -4.84
C TRP A 506 14.05 13.46 -5.11
N PHE A 507 13.12 14.39 -5.00
CA PHE A 507 11.70 14.13 -5.25
C PHE A 507 11.48 13.62 -6.68
N GLU A 508 11.97 14.32 -7.70
CA GLU A 508 11.79 13.96 -9.10
C GLU A 508 12.44 12.63 -9.46
N ARG A 509 13.64 12.35 -8.91
CA ARG A 509 14.32 11.09 -9.17
C ARG A 509 13.53 9.88 -8.65
N ASN A 510 13.04 9.97 -7.42
CA ASN A 510 12.29 8.88 -6.79
C ASN A 510 10.86 8.78 -7.35
N ARG A 511 10.21 9.91 -7.69
CA ARG A 511 8.93 9.91 -8.38
C ARG A 511 8.99 9.21 -9.75
N ALA A 512 10.08 9.37 -10.48
CA ALA A 512 10.29 8.72 -11.78
C ALA A 512 10.61 7.21 -11.68
N ALA A 513 10.82 6.67 -10.49
CA ALA A 513 11.07 5.23 -10.30
C ALA A 513 9.79 4.37 -10.38
N CYS A 514 8.61 4.96 -10.55
CA CYS A 514 7.37 4.20 -10.73
C CYS A 514 7.37 3.40 -12.02
N GLY A 515 6.62 2.29 -12.05
CA GLY A 515 6.32 1.57 -13.29
C GLY A 515 5.43 2.41 -14.23
N THR A 516 5.20 1.87 -15.43
CA THR A 516 4.37 2.53 -16.47
C THR A 516 2.94 2.83 -16.03
N SER A 517 2.44 2.09 -15.04
CA SER A 517 1.13 2.31 -14.40
C SER A 517 1.12 3.41 -13.33
N GLY A 518 2.27 4.01 -12.99
CA GLY A 518 2.40 4.96 -11.87
C GLY A 518 2.36 4.30 -10.49
N LEU A 519 2.51 2.98 -10.40
CA LEU A 519 2.56 2.23 -9.15
C LEU A 519 4.01 2.06 -8.68
N PHE A 520 4.19 1.99 -7.36
CA PHE A 520 5.48 1.73 -6.72
C PHE A 520 5.46 0.40 -5.98
N ALA A 521 6.58 -0.32 -6.03
CA ALA A 521 6.96 -1.30 -5.03
C ALA A 521 7.85 -0.64 -3.97
N GLU A 522 8.25 -1.38 -2.96
CA GLU A 522 9.09 -0.89 -1.87
C GLU A 522 10.50 -0.58 -2.34
N GLU A 523 11.08 -1.48 -3.13
CA GLU A 523 12.44 -1.39 -3.63
C GLU A 523 12.51 -1.07 -5.13
N TYR A 524 13.60 -0.44 -5.52
CA TYR A 524 13.97 -0.18 -6.90
C TYR A 524 15.39 -0.65 -7.17
N ASP A 525 15.54 -1.56 -8.12
CA ASP A 525 16.86 -1.98 -8.60
C ASP A 525 17.40 -0.90 -9.54
N VAL A 526 18.40 -0.17 -9.08
CA VAL A 526 18.97 0.97 -9.80
C VAL A 526 19.70 0.53 -11.07
N ALA A 527 20.36 -0.64 -11.04
CA ALA A 527 21.11 -1.17 -12.17
C ALA A 527 20.20 -1.71 -13.28
N GLN A 528 19.15 -2.43 -12.91
CA GLN A 528 18.18 -3.00 -13.85
C GLN A 528 17.03 -2.05 -14.18
N ARG A 529 16.87 -0.96 -13.43
CA ARG A 529 15.81 0.05 -13.57
C ARG A 529 14.41 -0.56 -13.46
N GLU A 530 14.20 -1.40 -12.48
CA GLU A 530 12.92 -2.05 -12.25
C GLU A 530 12.54 -2.08 -10.77
N LEU A 531 11.23 -2.11 -10.54
CA LEU A 531 10.65 -2.26 -9.21
C LEU A 531 10.82 -3.69 -8.70
N ARG A 532 11.02 -3.82 -7.38
CA ARG A 532 11.17 -5.09 -6.68
C ARG A 532 10.21 -5.14 -5.48
N GLY A 533 9.69 -6.34 -5.22
CA GLY A 533 8.79 -6.59 -4.09
C GLY A 533 7.31 -6.39 -4.41
N ASN A 534 6.50 -6.43 -3.35
CA ASN A 534 5.04 -6.32 -3.46
C ASN A 534 4.58 -4.95 -3.93
N LEU A 535 3.48 -4.91 -4.69
CA LEU A 535 2.92 -3.67 -5.24
C LEU A 535 1.38 -3.65 -5.27
N PRO A 536 0.75 -2.45 -5.37
CA PRO A 536 1.36 -1.16 -5.04
C PRO A 536 1.63 -1.07 -3.54
N GLN A 537 2.76 -0.50 -3.14
CA GLN A 537 3.15 -0.40 -1.75
C GLN A 537 2.65 0.94 -1.15
N GLY A 538 1.70 0.84 -0.19
CA GLY A 538 0.99 1.99 0.38
C GLY A 538 1.90 3.00 1.06
N PHE A 539 2.94 2.55 1.76
CA PHE A 539 3.90 3.41 2.45
C PHE A 539 4.68 4.33 1.48
N VAL A 540 5.10 3.81 0.32
CA VAL A 540 5.79 4.63 -0.71
C VAL A 540 4.84 5.69 -1.26
N HIS A 541 3.59 5.33 -1.59
CA HIS A 541 2.57 6.28 -2.04
C HIS A 541 2.25 7.34 -0.99
N ALA A 542 2.24 6.98 0.29
CA ALA A 542 2.06 7.92 1.39
C ALA A 542 3.19 8.96 1.43
N LEU A 543 4.46 8.52 1.33
CA LEU A 543 5.59 9.45 1.36
C LEU A 543 5.73 10.30 0.10
N LEU A 544 5.32 9.79 -1.08
CA LEU A 544 5.18 10.64 -2.27
C LEU A 544 4.17 11.76 -2.02
N LEU A 545 2.97 11.44 -1.52
CA LEU A 545 1.93 12.43 -1.24
C LEU A 545 2.39 13.45 -0.19
N GLU A 546 3.00 12.99 0.90
CA GLU A 546 3.51 13.86 1.96
C GLU A 546 4.61 14.79 1.43
N SER A 547 5.57 14.23 0.68
CA SER A 547 6.65 15.02 0.06
C SER A 547 6.10 16.06 -0.91
N ALA A 548 5.16 15.67 -1.79
CA ALA A 548 4.52 16.59 -2.73
C ALA A 548 3.82 17.75 -2.01
N ALA A 549 3.14 17.47 -0.89
CA ALA A 549 2.47 18.50 -0.09
C ALA A 549 3.45 19.42 0.67
N ARG A 550 4.51 18.85 1.26
CA ARG A 550 5.47 19.63 2.06
C ARG A 550 6.41 20.46 1.20
N LEU A 551 6.88 19.93 0.07
CA LEU A 551 7.79 20.66 -0.83
C LEU A 551 7.11 21.80 -1.58
N SER A 552 5.78 21.83 -1.68
CA SER A 552 5.03 22.94 -2.27
C SER A 552 4.94 24.18 -1.35
N ARG A 553 5.31 24.06 -0.09
CA ARG A 553 5.20 25.09 0.95
C ARG A 553 6.56 25.36 1.59
N ARG A 554 6.72 26.53 2.23
CA ARG A 554 7.88 26.73 3.11
C ARG A 554 7.76 25.79 4.31
N TRP A 555 8.88 25.19 4.73
CA TRP A 555 8.89 24.32 5.89
C TRP A 555 8.52 25.11 7.16
N GLY A 556 7.50 24.64 7.90
CA GLY A 556 7.01 25.29 9.10
C GLY A 556 5.85 26.26 8.90
N GLY A 557 5.30 26.35 7.66
CA GLY A 557 4.10 27.12 7.33
C GLY A 557 2.81 26.30 7.57
#